data_42840c1fdb4edad5d6d46d8666592e4d
#
_entry.id   42840c1fdb4edad5d6d46d8666592e4d
#
_cell.length_a   1.000
_cell.length_b   1.000
_cell.length_c   1.000
_cell.angle_alpha   90.00
_cell.angle_beta   90.00
_cell.angle_gamma   90.00
#
_symmetry.space_group_name_H-M   'P 1'
#
loop_
_entity.id
_entity.type
_entity.pdbx_description
1 polymer ?
#
loop_
_entity_poly.entity_id
_entity_poly.type
_entity_poly.pdbx_seq_one_letter_code
_entity_poly.pdbx_strand_id
1 'polypeptide(L)'
;MIEFPTIDIKSTGANILRLRKLNKLSVKDLQMYFGFEGPQAIYKWQWGQCLPSVDNLFALSRLFNVTIEEILVERESTKIFLLYTKILFRVVFESFIE
;
A
#
# COMPACT_ATOMS: atom_id res chain seq x y z
N MET A 1 -20.76 -8.55 -11.96
CA MET A 1 -20.41 -8.42 -10.52
C MET A 1 -19.17 -7.58 -10.37
N ILE A 2 -19.20 -6.63 -9.44
CA ILE A 2 -18.07 -5.77 -9.17
C ILE A 2 -17.20 -6.41 -8.11
N GLU A 3 -15.92 -6.57 -8.39
CA GLU A 3 -14.97 -7.15 -7.46
C GLU A 3 -14.39 -6.06 -6.55
N PHE A 4 -14.29 -6.37 -5.25
CA PHE A 4 -13.71 -5.44 -4.30
C PHE A 4 -12.20 -5.34 -4.52
N PRO A 5 -11.64 -4.14 -4.52
CA PRO A 5 -10.20 -4.00 -4.48
C PRO A 5 -9.67 -4.50 -3.14
N THR A 6 -8.60 -5.26 -3.17
CA THR A 6 -7.97 -5.81 -1.97
C THR A 6 -6.51 -5.43 -1.91
N ILE A 7 -5.99 -5.39 -0.69
CA ILE A 7 -4.60 -5.03 -0.44
C ILE A 7 -3.74 -6.28 -0.46
N ASP A 8 -2.61 -6.20 -1.16
CA ASP A 8 -1.58 -7.23 -1.13
C ASP A 8 -0.68 -6.95 0.08
N ILE A 9 -0.84 -7.74 1.13
CA ILE A 9 -0.15 -7.51 2.40
C ILE A 9 1.37 -7.66 2.23
N LYS A 10 1.80 -8.67 1.50
CA LYS A 10 3.24 -8.92 1.31
C LYS A 10 3.89 -7.84 0.48
N SER A 11 3.26 -7.44 -0.61
CA SER A 11 3.79 -6.37 -1.46
C SER A 11 3.78 -5.03 -0.75
N THR A 12 2.77 -4.78 0.07
CA THR A 12 2.72 -3.58 0.91
C THR A 12 3.86 -3.58 1.92
N GLY A 13 4.13 -4.73 2.56
CA GLY A 13 5.25 -4.86 3.48
C GLY A 13 6.59 -4.60 2.81
N ALA A 14 6.79 -5.16 1.63
CA ALA A 14 8.00 -4.92 0.85
C ALA A 14 8.13 -3.43 0.47
N ASN A 15 7.00 -2.79 0.19
CA ASN A 15 6.98 -1.37 -0.15
C ASN A 15 7.33 -0.50 1.07
N ILE A 16 6.85 -0.86 2.25
CA ILE A 16 7.23 -0.16 3.49
C ILE A 16 8.73 -0.26 3.70
N LEU A 17 9.31 -1.44 3.50
CA LEU A 17 10.75 -1.65 3.59
C LEU A 17 11.49 -0.76 2.59
N ARG A 18 11.04 -0.75 1.34
CA ARG A 18 11.64 0.06 0.29
C ARG A 18 11.59 1.55 0.63
N LEU A 19 10.44 2.05 1.07
CA LEU A 19 10.26 3.47 1.43
C LEU A 19 11.11 3.84 2.63
N ARG A 20 11.22 2.94 3.61
CA ARG A 20 12.08 3.16 4.77
C ARG A 20 13.54 3.35 4.33
N LYS A 21 14.04 2.44 3.50
CA LYS A 21 15.43 2.52 3.00
C LYS A 21 15.64 3.73 2.12
N LEU A 22 14.66 4.06 1.29
CA LEU A 22 14.74 5.24 0.43
C LEU A 22 14.91 6.51 1.25
N ASN A 23 14.27 6.59 2.41
CA ASN A 23 14.38 7.72 3.32
C ASN A 23 15.55 7.59 4.30
N LYS A 24 16.40 6.58 4.12
CA LYS A 24 17.59 6.35 4.94
C LYS A 24 17.27 6.17 6.42
N LEU A 25 16.15 5.53 6.71
CA LEU A 25 15.70 5.27 8.08
C LEU A 25 15.94 3.80 8.43
N SER A 26 16.43 3.57 9.64
CA SER A 26 16.59 2.21 10.18
C SER A 26 15.28 1.75 10.82
N VAL A 27 15.19 0.44 11.10
CA VAL A 27 14.06 -0.08 11.89
C VAL A 27 14.05 0.59 13.26
N LYS A 28 15.20 0.84 13.85
CA LYS A 28 15.30 1.52 15.13
C LYS A 28 14.76 2.95 15.07
N ASP A 29 15.01 3.65 13.96
CA ASP A 29 14.47 5.00 13.77
C ASP A 29 12.95 4.97 13.77
N LEU A 30 12.34 3.99 13.10
CA LEU A 30 10.89 3.84 13.09
C LEU A 30 10.37 3.47 14.48
N GLN A 31 11.04 2.56 15.16
CA GLN A 31 10.69 2.17 16.53
C GLN A 31 10.62 3.38 17.46
N MET A 32 11.62 4.23 17.38
CA MET A 32 11.69 5.46 18.19
C MET A 32 10.61 6.46 17.77
N TYR A 33 10.39 6.61 16.47
CA TYR A 33 9.37 7.52 15.95
C TYR A 33 7.98 7.16 16.47
N PHE A 34 7.65 5.86 16.48
CA PHE A 34 6.35 5.37 16.94
C PHE A 34 6.27 5.24 18.46
N GLY A 35 7.39 5.28 19.17
CA GLY A 35 7.41 5.05 20.61
C GLY A 35 7.15 3.60 20.99
N PHE A 36 7.49 2.66 20.11
CA PHE A 36 7.31 1.22 20.39
C PHE A 36 8.41 0.71 21.32
N GLU A 37 8.04 -0.23 22.19
CA GLU A 37 9.01 -0.85 23.10
C GLU A 37 10.00 -1.74 22.37
N GLY A 38 9.61 -2.29 21.22
CA GLY A 38 10.46 -3.15 20.41
C GLY A 38 10.17 -3.00 18.93
N PRO A 39 10.94 -3.67 18.07
CA PRO A 39 10.80 -3.54 16.62
C PRO A 39 9.79 -4.51 16.01
N GLN A 40 9.12 -5.33 16.82
CA GLN A 40 8.31 -6.44 16.33
C GLN A 40 7.22 -6.02 15.34
N ALA A 41 6.50 -4.94 15.64
CA ALA A 41 5.43 -4.49 14.76
C ALA A 41 5.95 -4.10 13.38
N ILE A 42 7.10 -3.41 13.35
CA ILE A 42 7.70 -2.95 12.11
C ILE A 42 8.12 -4.15 11.24
N TYR A 43 8.74 -5.16 11.86
CA TYR A 43 9.10 -6.37 11.12
C TYR A 43 7.87 -7.12 10.62
N LYS A 44 6.80 -7.20 11.41
CA LYS A 44 5.55 -7.84 10.98
C LYS A 44 4.96 -7.14 9.76
N TRP A 45 5.05 -5.81 9.72
CA TRP A 45 4.61 -5.06 8.54
C TRP A 45 5.47 -5.42 7.33
N GLN A 46 6.79 -5.36 7.48
CA GLN A 46 7.73 -5.60 6.38
C GLN A 46 7.64 -7.04 5.84
N TRP A 47 7.35 -7.99 6.71
CA TRP A 47 7.22 -9.40 6.32
C TRP A 47 5.84 -9.74 5.75
N GLY A 48 4.92 -8.80 5.75
CA GLY A 48 3.59 -9.03 5.24
C GLY A 48 2.73 -9.92 6.14
N GLN A 49 2.99 -9.89 7.45
CA GLN A 49 2.20 -10.65 8.41
C GLN A 49 0.94 -9.89 8.83
N CYS A 50 1.00 -8.57 8.86
CA CYS A 50 -0.14 -7.73 9.13
C CYS A 50 0.11 -6.34 8.55
N LEU A 51 -0.98 -5.60 8.35
CA LEU A 51 -0.90 -4.21 7.93
C LEU A 51 -0.77 -3.30 9.15
N PRO A 52 -0.11 -2.15 9.02
CA PRO A 52 -0.21 -1.12 10.05
C PRO A 52 -1.67 -0.69 10.23
N SER A 53 -2.01 -0.26 11.43
CA SER A 53 -3.30 0.38 11.66
C SER A 53 -3.43 1.66 10.84
N VAL A 54 -4.65 2.18 10.71
CA VAL A 54 -4.87 3.43 9.97
C VAL A 54 -4.02 4.56 10.55
N ASP A 55 -3.96 4.65 11.87
CA ASP A 55 -3.15 5.68 12.55
C ASP A 55 -1.67 5.52 12.20
N ASN A 56 -1.17 4.28 12.20
CA ASN A 56 0.23 4.03 11.88
C ASN A 56 0.52 4.25 10.41
N LEU A 57 -0.43 3.92 9.52
CA LEU A 57 -0.29 4.23 8.09
C LEU A 57 -0.20 5.73 7.86
N PHE A 58 -1.04 6.49 8.54
CA PHE A 58 -1.01 7.94 8.44
C PHE A 58 0.34 8.49 8.88
N ALA A 59 0.85 7.99 10.01
CA ALA A 59 2.15 8.40 10.53
C ALA A 59 3.28 8.05 9.55
N LEU A 60 3.24 6.83 8.98
CA LEU A 60 4.22 6.42 7.96
C LEU A 60 4.16 7.30 6.74
N SER A 61 2.97 7.68 6.28
CA SER A 61 2.82 8.53 5.11
C SER A 61 3.49 9.89 5.33
N ARG A 62 3.34 10.44 6.52
CA ARG A 62 4.00 11.71 6.88
C ARG A 62 5.50 11.55 6.99
N LEU A 63 5.96 10.46 7.63
CA LEU A 63 7.39 10.21 7.81
C LEU A 63 8.09 9.99 6.46
N PHE A 64 7.47 9.25 5.56
CA PHE A 64 8.02 8.95 4.24
C PHE A 64 7.71 10.02 3.20
N ASN A 65 6.89 11.01 3.54
CA ASN A 65 6.44 12.06 2.64
C ASN A 65 5.78 11.50 1.37
N VAL A 66 4.89 10.55 1.59
CA VAL A 66 4.06 9.92 0.54
C VAL A 66 2.62 9.85 1.02
N THR A 67 1.70 9.53 0.12
CA THR A 67 0.31 9.31 0.51
C THR A 67 0.15 7.89 1.06
N ILE A 68 -0.94 7.66 1.79
CA ILE A 68 -1.27 6.30 2.24
C ILE A 68 -1.45 5.37 1.04
N GLU A 69 -2.06 5.86 -0.02
CA GLU A 69 -2.24 5.06 -1.25
C GLU A 69 -0.92 4.65 -1.89
N GLU A 70 0.10 5.48 -1.75
CA GLU A 70 1.44 5.14 -2.26
C GLU A 70 2.14 4.07 -1.41
N ILE A 71 1.72 3.90 -0.16
CA ILE A 71 2.25 2.84 0.71
C ILE A 71 1.56 1.52 0.43
N LEU A 72 0.24 1.54 0.31
CA LEU A 72 -0.56 0.34 0.10
C LEU A 72 -0.44 -0.15 -1.33
N VAL A 73 -0.26 -1.46 -1.49
CA VAL A 73 -0.18 -2.08 -2.81
C VAL A 73 -1.43 -2.89 -3.05
N GLU A 74 -2.13 -2.57 -4.12
CA GLU A 74 -3.34 -3.27 -4.51
C GLU A 74 -2.98 -4.63 -5.08
N ARG A 75 -3.82 -5.63 -4.82
CA ARG A 75 -3.62 -6.97 -5.35
C ARG A 75 -3.67 -6.93 -6.88
N GLU A 76 -2.69 -7.54 -7.52
CA GLU A 76 -2.51 -7.48 -8.97
C GLU A 76 -3.76 -7.89 -9.74
N SER A 77 -4.40 -8.99 -9.36
CA SER A 77 -5.60 -9.49 -10.04
C SER A 77 -6.74 -8.47 -10.00
N THR A 78 -6.94 -7.81 -8.85
CA THR A 78 -7.97 -6.78 -8.70
C THR A 78 -7.64 -5.57 -9.57
N LYS A 79 -6.38 -5.16 -9.57
CA LYS A 79 -5.93 -4.01 -10.36
C LYS A 79 -6.13 -4.25 -11.85
N ILE A 80 -5.79 -5.44 -12.33
CA ILE A 80 -5.97 -5.81 -13.75
C ILE A 80 -7.45 -5.83 -14.11
N PHE A 81 -8.28 -6.39 -13.24
CA PHE A 81 -9.72 -6.44 -13.44
C PHE A 81 -10.32 -5.04 -13.57
N LEU A 82 -9.97 -4.14 -12.67
CA LEU A 82 -10.49 -2.77 -12.69
C LEU A 82 -10.02 -2.03 -13.94
N LEU A 83 -8.77 -2.23 -14.35
CA LEU A 83 -8.25 -1.62 -15.57
C LEU A 83 -8.98 -2.14 -16.80
N TYR A 84 -9.20 -3.45 -16.87
CA TYR A 84 -9.92 -4.07 -17.97
C TYR A 84 -11.35 -3.52 -18.08
N THR A 85 -12.02 -3.39 -16.93
CA THR A 85 -13.39 -2.85 -16.87
C THR A 85 -13.44 -1.42 -17.39
N LYS A 86 -12.45 -0.59 -17.03
CA LYS A 86 -12.37 0.78 -17.53
C LYS A 86 -12.18 0.83 -19.04
N ILE A 87 -11.31 -0.02 -19.57
CA ILE A 87 -11.05 -0.07 -21.01
C ILE A 87 -12.30 -0.52 -21.75
N LEU A 88 -12.95 -1.56 -21.26
CA LEU A 88 -14.19 -2.08 -21.85
C LEU A 88 -15.30 -1.03 -21.87
N PHE A 89 -15.48 -0.35 -20.75
CA PHE A 89 -16.48 0.73 -20.66
C PHE A 89 -16.21 1.82 -21.66
N ARG A 90 -14.95 2.21 -21.82
CA ARG A 90 -14.56 3.25 -22.74
C ARG A 90 -14.85 2.86 -24.18
N VAL A 91 -14.54 1.63 -24.56
CA VAL A 91 -14.80 1.13 -25.92
C VAL A 91 -16.29 1.11 -26.21
N VAL A 92 -17.09 0.61 -25.27
CA VAL A 92 -18.54 0.56 -25.44
C VAL A 92 -19.13 1.97 -25.55
N PHE A 93 -18.65 2.88 -24.70
CA PHE A 93 -19.13 4.25 -24.71
C PHE A 93 -18.81 4.95 -26.02
N GLU A 94 -17.60 4.79 -26.54
CA GLU A 94 -17.19 5.38 -27.80
C GLU A 94 -18.02 4.83 -28.97
N SER A 95 -18.31 3.53 -28.99
CA SER A 95 -19.18 2.93 -29.98
C SER A 95 -20.59 3.49 -29.93
N PHE A 96 -21.08 3.78 -28.72
CA PHE A 96 -22.43 4.27 -28.53
C PHE A 96 -22.64 5.70 -29.07
N ILE A 97 -21.64 6.56 -28.96
CA ILE A 97 -21.76 7.95 -29.40
C ILE A 97 -21.46 8.16 -30.88
N GLU A 98 -20.96 7.16 -31.59
CA GLU A 98 -20.83 7.23 -33.04
C GLU A 98 -22.16 6.90 -33.71
#